data_122b87a71b1052bc190d1ae7564fff24
#
_entry.id   122b87a71b1052bc190d1ae7564fff24
#
_cell.length_a   1.000
_cell.length_b   1.000
_cell.length_c   1.000
_cell.angle_alpha   90.00
_cell.angle_beta   90.00
_cell.angle_gamma   90.00
#
_symmetry.space_group_name_H-M   'P 1'
#
loop_
_entity.id
_entity.type
_entity.pdbx_description
1 polymer ?
#
loop_
_entity_poly.entity_id
_entity_poly.type
_entity_poly.pdbx_seq_one_letter_code
_entity_poly.pdbx_strand_id
1 'polypeptide(L)'
;MTQYSEIRNTDILPLLDYTLKNYELTQKGYITFGAIANETKMLATKLSAYLQLSNEERLRSYIDPLLNLGLINKRGTGKGTTYFINPKLIANSKANVKTTLKNIEPYALKALIIEDLKMHPQSLMSEIAERLPDVELTDLRNTVYKMVGKELAATGGRTYRRYELSDGRKEKK
;
A
#
# COMPACT_ATOMS: atom_id res chain seq x y z
N MET A 1 -9.61 17.91 27.88
CA MET A 1 -9.33 18.41 26.52
C MET A 1 -9.50 17.28 25.55
N THR A 2 -10.59 17.26 24.86
CA THR A 2 -10.76 16.37 23.70
C THR A 2 -9.88 16.91 22.59
N GLN A 3 -8.76 16.26 22.35
CA GLN A 3 -8.02 16.49 21.12
C GLN A 3 -8.86 15.92 19.99
N TYR A 4 -9.63 16.78 19.33
CA TYR A 4 -10.08 16.45 17.98
C TYR A 4 -8.81 16.33 17.17
N SER A 5 -8.51 15.10 16.70
CA SER A 5 -7.46 14.90 15.73
C SER A 5 -7.84 15.73 14.51
N GLU A 6 -7.16 16.83 14.32
CA GLU A 6 -7.28 17.59 13.09
C GLU A 6 -7.03 16.64 11.94
N ILE A 7 -7.98 16.55 11.02
CA ILE A 7 -7.78 15.84 9.77
C ILE A 7 -6.71 16.62 9.01
N ARG A 8 -5.47 16.19 9.19
CA ARG A 8 -4.30 16.84 8.56
C ARG A 8 -4.29 16.67 7.05
N ASN A 9 -5.00 15.65 6.57
CA ASN A 9 -5.06 15.31 5.17
C ASN A 9 -6.52 15.31 4.71
N THR A 10 -6.95 16.39 4.05
CA THR A 10 -8.29 16.51 3.50
C THR A 10 -8.58 15.53 2.36
N ASP A 11 -7.54 14.95 1.75
CA ASP A 11 -7.68 13.98 0.67
C ASP A 11 -8.31 12.65 1.13
N ILE A 12 -8.34 12.40 2.44
CA ILE A 12 -9.00 11.21 3.01
C ILE A 12 -10.51 11.37 3.21
N LEU A 13 -11.06 12.58 3.10
CA LEU A 13 -12.49 12.83 3.33
C LEU A 13 -13.39 11.98 2.42
N PRO A 14 -13.13 11.85 1.10
CA PRO A 14 -13.91 10.96 0.25
C PRO A 14 -13.85 9.50 0.69
N LEU A 15 -12.70 9.04 1.22
CA LEU A 15 -12.51 7.71 1.75
C LEU A 15 -13.36 7.47 3.00
N LEU A 16 -13.37 8.44 3.93
CA LEU A 16 -14.17 8.38 5.15
C LEU A 16 -15.67 8.39 4.84
N ASP A 17 -16.10 9.26 3.94
CA ASP A 17 -17.48 9.36 3.49
C ASP A 17 -17.97 8.07 2.81
N TYR A 18 -17.16 7.54 1.90
CA TYR A 18 -17.43 6.26 1.26
C TYR A 18 -17.58 5.12 2.26
N THR A 19 -16.68 5.07 3.25
CA THR A 19 -16.69 4.03 4.28
C THR A 19 -17.93 4.11 5.15
N LEU A 20 -18.30 5.32 5.59
CA LEU A 20 -19.53 5.55 6.36
C LEU A 20 -20.80 5.15 5.61
N LYS A 21 -20.85 5.38 4.30
CA LYS A 21 -22.03 5.07 3.48
C LYS A 21 -22.19 3.58 3.19
N ASN A 22 -21.09 2.84 3.15
CA ASN A 22 -21.09 1.46 2.67
C ASN A 22 -20.84 0.41 3.78
N TYR A 23 -20.39 0.83 4.96
CA TYR A 23 -20.04 -0.07 6.05
C TYR A 23 -20.59 0.43 7.38
N GLU A 24 -21.11 -0.49 8.18
CA GLU A 24 -21.50 -0.19 9.55
C GLU A 24 -20.30 -0.33 10.48
N LEU A 25 -19.80 0.79 10.96
CA LEU A 25 -18.70 0.85 11.91
C LEU A 25 -19.18 1.31 13.27
N THR A 26 -18.67 0.68 14.32
CA THR A 26 -18.78 1.22 15.67
C THR A 26 -17.98 2.53 15.77
N GLN A 27 -18.31 3.35 16.77
CA GLN A 27 -17.54 4.59 17.02
C GLN A 27 -16.03 4.29 17.17
N LYS A 28 -15.68 3.23 17.91
CA LYS A 28 -14.29 2.77 18.06
C LYS A 28 -13.66 2.39 16.72
N GLY A 29 -14.38 1.64 15.91
CA GLY A 29 -13.93 1.24 14.56
C GLY A 29 -13.69 2.43 13.65
N TYR A 30 -14.59 3.41 13.68
CA TYR A 30 -14.47 4.61 12.86
C TYR A 30 -13.27 5.49 13.27
N ILE A 31 -13.06 5.69 14.57
CA ILE A 31 -11.91 6.45 15.09
C ILE A 31 -10.60 5.75 14.70
N THR A 32 -10.54 4.43 14.85
CA THR A 32 -9.35 3.64 14.50
C THR A 32 -9.07 3.69 12.99
N PHE A 33 -10.10 3.55 12.17
CA PHE A 33 -9.99 3.66 10.72
C PHE A 33 -9.50 5.04 10.30
N GLY A 34 -10.07 6.11 10.86
CA GLY A 34 -9.66 7.49 10.60
C GLY A 34 -8.20 7.76 10.98
N ALA A 35 -7.73 7.21 12.11
CA ALA A 35 -6.34 7.32 12.54
C ALA A 35 -5.38 6.68 11.53
N ILE A 36 -5.69 5.48 11.08
CA ILE A 36 -4.87 4.76 10.08
C ILE A 36 -4.92 5.49 8.72
N ALA A 37 -6.08 5.95 8.30
CA ALA A 37 -6.25 6.67 7.03
C ALA A 37 -5.44 7.98 7.00
N ASN A 38 -5.43 8.72 8.10
CA ASN A 38 -4.71 9.99 8.19
C ASN A 38 -3.18 9.84 8.06
N GLU A 39 -2.64 8.73 8.56
CA GLU A 39 -1.21 8.40 8.51
C GLU A 39 -0.83 7.49 7.33
N THR A 40 -1.82 7.05 6.54
CA THR A 40 -1.72 6.03 5.48
C THR A 40 -1.30 4.63 5.96
N LYS A 41 -0.42 4.56 6.94
CA LYS A 41 -0.01 3.34 7.66
C LYS A 41 0.34 3.69 9.10
N MET A 42 0.13 2.75 10.00
CA MET A 42 0.42 2.97 11.42
C MET A 42 0.91 1.68 12.09
N LEU A 43 2.01 1.77 12.84
CA LEU A 43 2.49 0.69 13.69
C LEU A 43 1.49 0.40 14.81
N ALA A 44 1.36 -0.88 15.19
CA ALA A 44 0.48 -1.30 16.28
C ALA A 44 0.76 -0.54 17.59
N THR A 45 2.02 -0.32 17.91
CA THR A 45 2.44 0.45 19.11
C THR A 45 2.02 1.91 19.03
N LYS A 46 2.18 2.55 17.87
CA LYS A 46 1.75 3.94 17.64
C LYS A 46 0.23 4.06 17.71
N LEU A 47 -0.49 3.11 17.14
CA LEU A 47 -1.95 3.07 17.17
C LEU A 47 -2.48 2.89 18.60
N SER A 48 -1.89 2.00 19.39
CA SER A 48 -2.25 1.83 20.80
C SER A 48 -2.04 3.11 21.60
N ALA A 49 -0.94 3.81 21.38
CA ALA A 49 -0.67 5.10 22.02
C ALA A 49 -1.66 6.18 21.56
N TYR A 50 -1.98 6.23 20.28
CA TYR A 50 -2.97 7.16 19.73
C TYR A 50 -4.37 6.96 20.34
N LEU A 51 -4.79 5.71 20.47
CA LEU A 51 -6.07 5.34 21.05
C LEU A 51 -6.08 5.40 22.58
N GLN A 52 -4.96 5.73 23.19
CA GLN A 52 -4.77 5.81 24.66
C GLN A 52 -5.25 4.53 25.38
N LEU A 53 -4.94 3.37 24.80
CA LEU A 53 -5.34 2.09 25.36
C LEU A 53 -4.60 1.81 26.66
N SER A 54 -5.35 1.40 27.69
CA SER A 54 -4.78 0.86 28.92
C SER A 54 -4.18 -0.53 28.66
N ASN A 55 -3.31 -1.01 29.56
CA ASN A 55 -2.73 -2.35 29.47
C ASN A 55 -3.79 -3.47 29.44
N GLU A 56 -5.01 -3.20 29.90
CA GLU A 56 -6.13 -4.13 29.94
C GLU A 56 -6.92 -4.16 28.62
N GLU A 57 -6.87 -3.07 27.86
CA GLU A 57 -7.58 -2.98 26.57
C GLU A 57 -6.72 -3.54 25.46
N ARG A 58 -7.23 -4.57 24.79
CA ARG A 58 -6.53 -5.19 23.67
C ARG A 58 -6.81 -4.41 22.37
N LEU A 59 -5.75 -4.03 21.67
CA LEU A 59 -5.83 -3.41 20.36
C LEU A 59 -6.69 -4.23 19.37
N ARG A 60 -6.73 -5.54 19.52
CA ARG A 60 -7.55 -6.44 18.69
C ARG A 60 -9.01 -6.04 18.60
N SER A 61 -9.62 -5.62 19.69
CA SER A 61 -11.03 -5.22 19.68
C SER A 61 -11.33 -4.03 18.75
N TYR A 62 -10.32 -3.22 18.47
CA TYR A 62 -10.41 -2.06 17.56
C TYR A 62 -10.08 -2.44 16.10
N ILE A 63 -9.20 -3.42 15.92
CA ILE A 63 -8.62 -3.78 14.62
C ILE A 63 -9.38 -4.91 13.94
N ASP A 64 -9.76 -5.95 14.68
CA ASP A 64 -10.37 -7.15 14.09
C ASP A 64 -11.65 -6.84 13.27
N PRO A 65 -12.56 -5.96 13.71
CA PRO A 65 -13.70 -5.58 12.89
C PRO A 65 -13.30 -4.96 11.55
N LEU A 66 -12.27 -4.12 11.54
CA LEU A 66 -11.78 -3.47 10.31
C LEU A 66 -11.10 -4.45 9.36
N LEU A 67 -10.36 -5.41 9.90
CA LEU A 67 -9.75 -6.50 9.11
C LEU A 67 -10.82 -7.41 8.52
N ASN A 68 -11.82 -7.79 9.31
CA ASN A 68 -12.91 -8.67 8.88
C ASN A 68 -13.76 -8.04 7.76
N LEU A 69 -13.96 -6.73 7.80
CA LEU A 69 -14.65 -5.98 6.76
C LEU A 69 -13.77 -5.70 5.52
N GLY A 70 -12.48 -6.02 5.58
CA GLY A 70 -11.55 -5.75 4.49
C GLY A 70 -11.22 -4.26 4.28
N LEU A 71 -11.42 -3.43 5.31
CA LEU A 71 -11.14 -2.00 5.26
C LEU A 71 -9.66 -1.68 5.41
N ILE A 72 -8.96 -2.49 6.20
CA ILE A 72 -7.53 -2.40 6.43
C ILE A 72 -6.83 -3.73 6.18
N ASN A 73 -5.55 -3.66 5.94
CA ASN A 73 -4.65 -4.80 5.86
C ASN A 73 -3.59 -4.69 6.94
N LYS A 74 -2.92 -5.77 7.24
CA LYS A 74 -1.78 -5.80 8.17
C LYS A 74 -0.55 -6.45 7.54
N ARG A 75 0.63 -6.00 7.97
CA ARG A 75 1.91 -6.61 7.62
C ARG A 75 2.79 -6.72 8.86
N GLY A 76 3.52 -7.81 8.99
CA GLY A 76 4.38 -8.08 10.12
C GLY A 76 3.69 -8.82 11.27
N THR A 77 4.41 -9.03 12.34
CA THR A 77 3.96 -9.77 13.53
C THR A 77 4.36 -9.05 14.82
N GLY A 78 3.60 -9.29 15.87
CA GLY A 78 3.88 -8.74 17.19
C GLY A 78 3.94 -7.21 17.21
N LYS A 79 4.94 -6.67 17.90
CA LYS A 79 5.15 -5.22 18.03
C LYS A 79 5.49 -4.51 16.71
N GLY A 80 6.00 -5.27 15.73
CA GLY A 80 6.32 -4.77 14.39
C GLY A 80 5.14 -4.78 13.41
N THR A 81 3.94 -5.14 13.86
CA THR A 81 2.76 -5.14 13.00
C THR A 81 2.43 -3.72 12.56
N THR A 82 2.25 -3.54 11.27
CA THR A 82 1.81 -2.29 10.65
C THR A 82 0.44 -2.49 10.02
N TYR A 83 -0.48 -1.57 10.28
CA TYR A 83 -1.81 -1.51 9.67
C TYR A 83 -1.86 -0.42 8.63
N PHE A 84 -2.56 -0.67 7.54
CA PHE A 84 -2.73 0.28 6.44
C PHE A 84 -4.08 0.08 5.74
N ILE A 85 -4.57 1.13 5.09
CA ILE A 85 -5.84 1.09 4.37
C ILE A 85 -5.74 0.13 3.20
N ASN A 86 -6.79 -0.67 3.00
CA ASN A 86 -6.87 -1.56 1.85
C ASN A 86 -6.85 -0.74 0.54
N PRO A 87 -5.89 -0.97 -0.35
CA PRO A 87 -5.78 -0.23 -1.61
C PRO A 87 -7.04 -0.31 -2.48
N LYS A 88 -7.76 -1.43 -2.44
CA LYS A 88 -9.04 -1.58 -3.16
C LYS A 88 -10.11 -0.62 -2.65
N LEU A 89 -10.14 -0.38 -1.34
CA LEU A 89 -11.07 0.59 -0.75
C LEU A 89 -10.76 2.00 -1.22
N ILE A 90 -9.48 2.37 -1.29
CA ILE A 90 -9.04 3.67 -1.78
C ILE A 90 -9.47 3.86 -3.24
N ALA A 91 -9.24 2.87 -4.09
CA ALA A 91 -9.65 2.90 -5.49
C ALA A 91 -11.18 3.05 -5.64
N ASN A 92 -11.95 2.31 -4.86
CA ASN A 92 -13.42 2.37 -4.90
C ASN A 92 -13.98 3.71 -4.41
N SER A 93 -13.33 4.33 -3.44
CA SER A 93 -13.75 5.63 -2.90
C SER A 93 -13.40 6.82 -3.78
N LYS A 94 -12.60 6.60 -4.83
CA LYS A 94 -12.02 7.66 -5.68
C LYS A 94 -11.23 8.71 -4.89
N ALA A 95 -10.78 8.36 -3.71
CA ALA A 95 -9.94 9.23 -2.88
C ALA A 95 -8.56 9.37 -3.51
N ASN A 96 -8.03 10.59 -3.51
CA ASN A 96 -6.67 10.88 -3.98
C ASN A 96 -5.65 10.68 -2.85
N VAL A 97 -5.71 9.52 -2.20
CA VAL A 97 -4.78 9.17 -1.12
C VAL A 97 -3.52 8.58 -1.73
N LYS A 98 -2.39 9.20 -1.44
CA LYS A 98 -1.08 8.63 -1.79
C LYS A 98 -0.86 7.37 -0.95
N THR A 99 -1.08 6.22 -1.55
CA THR A 99 -0.63 4.96 -0.99
C THR A 99 0.88 4.89 -1.11
N THR A 100 1.58 4.76 0.00
CA THR A 100 2.98 4.38 -0.08
C THR A 100 3.06 2.95 -0.60
N LEU A 101 3.80 2.75 -1.66
CA LEU A 101 3.94 1.44 -2.34
C LEU A 101 4.53 0.35 -1.44
N LYS A 102 5.11 0.70 -0.31
CA LYS A 102 5.46 -0.24 0.77
C LYS A 102 4.28 -1.03 1.34
N ASN A 103 3.06 -0.52 1.15
CA ASN A 103 1.83 -1.12 1.65
C ASN A 103 1.08 -1.89 0.57
N ILE A 104 1.57 -1.86 -0.67
CA ILE A 104 0.94 -2.55 -1.78
C ILE A 104 1.43 -4.00 -1.79
N GLU A 105 0.50 -4.93 -1.94
CA GLU A 105 0.83 -6.33 -2.07
C GLU A 105 1.72 -6.59 -3.30
N PRO A 106 2.57 -7.64 -3.29
CA PRO A 106 3.54 -7.88 -4.36
C PRO A 106 2.95 -7.92 -5.76
N TYR A 107 1.70 -8.37 -5.92
CA TYR A 107 1.03 -8.38 -7.23
C TYR A 107 0.68 -6.96 -7.73
N ALA A 108 0.36 -6.03 -6.82
CA ALA A 108 0.06 -4.65 -7.18
C ALA A 108 1.34 -3.90 -7.57
N LEU A 109 2.47 -4.19 -6.94
CA LEU A 109 3.77 -3.68 -7.36
C LEU A 109 4.15 -4.16 -8.76
N LYS A 110 3.88 -5.42 -9.08
CA LYS A 110 4.03 -5.96 -10.44
C LYS A 110 3.19 -5.19 -11.47
N ALA A 111 1.92 -4.94 -11.17
CA ALA A 111 1.04 -4.18 -12.04
C ALA A 111 1.55 -2.76 -12.31
N LEU A 112 2.06 -2.08 -11.29
CA LEU A 112 2.65 -0.75 -11.42
C LEU A 112 3.91 -0.74 -12.29
N ILE A 113 4.78 -1.73 -12.13
CA ILE A 113 5.97 -1.89 -12.97
C ILE A 113 5.57 -2.12 -14.43
N ILE A 114 4.56 -2.96 -14.67
CA ILE A 114 4.06 -3.23 -16.03
C ILE A 114 3.49 -1.94 -16.65
N GLU A 115 2.71 -1.17 -15.92
CA GLU A 115 2.16 0.10 -16.41
C GLU A 115 3.27 1.13 -16.69
N ASP A 116 4.26 1.23 -15.81
CA ASP A 116 5.41 2.12 -16.01
C ASP A 116 6.18 1.76 -17.30
N LEU A 117 6.45 0.48 -17.50
CA LEU A 117 7.18 0.01 -18.69
C LEU A 117 6.36 0.04 -19.99
N LYS A 118 5.02 0.06 -19.92
CA LYS A 118 4.18 0.34 -21.08
C LYS A 118 4.38 1.76 -21.59
N MET A 119 4.52 2.71 -20.69
CA MET A 119 4.74 4.12 -21.01
C MET A 119 6.21 4.44 -21.30
N HIS A 120 7.12 3.70 -20.70
CA HIS A 120 8.57 3.92 -20.76
C HIS A 120 9.31 2.61 -21.06
N PRO A 121 9.23 2.08 -22.27
CA PRO A 121 9.95 0.85 -22.64
C PRO A 121 11.47 1.05 -22.56
N GLN A 122 12.18 -0.04 -22.35
CA GLN A 122 13.64 -0.06 -22.25
C GLN A 122 14.24 0.87 -21.19
N SER A 123 13.66 0.84 -20.00
CA SER A 123 14.11 1.64 -18.86
C SER A 123 15.20 0.94 -18.05
N LEU A 124 16.14 1.74 -17.54
CA LEU A 124 17.09 1.31 -16.50
C LEU A 124 16.38 1.17 -15.14
N MET A 125 16.97 0.38 -14.24
CA MET A 125 16.44 0.24 -12.88
C MET A 125 16.37 1.60 -12.15
N SER A 126 17.34 2.47 -12.34
CA SER A 126 17.36 3.82 -11.77
C SER A 126 16.21 4.68 -12.28
N GLU A 127 15.90 4.60 -13.57
CA GLU A 127 14.80 5.36 -14.19
C GLU A 127 13.44 4.89 -13.66
N ILE A 128 13.24 3.57 -13.49
CA ILE A 128 12.04 3.02 -12.88
C ILE A 128 11.92 3.49 -11.42
N ALA A 129 13.02 3.45 -10.67
CA ALA A 129 13.05 3.90 -9.27
C ALA A 129 12.72 5.39 -9.11
N GLU A 130 13.20 6.24 -10.02
CA GLU A 130 12.88 7.67 -10.01
C GLU A 130 11.39 7.94 -10.24
N ARG A 131 10.75 7.16 -11.11
CA ARG A 131 9.31 7.27 -11.39
C ARG A 131 8.42 6.65 -10.31
N LEU A 132 8.97 5.76 -9.48
CA LEU A 132 8.30 5.10 -8.37
C LEU A 132 9.00 5.43 -7.03
N PRO A 133 9.03 6.70 -6.62
CA PRO A 133 9.84 7.15 -5.47
C PRO A 133 9.37 6.57 -4.14
N ASP A 134 8.13 6.16 -4.04
CA ASP A 134 7.55 5.58 -2.82
C ASP A 134 7.88 4.09 -2.63
N VAL A 135 8.48 3.45 -3.65
CA VAL A 135 8.92 2.04 -3.57
C VAL A 135 10.34 1.97 -3.03
N GLU A 136 10.58 1.11 -2.05
CA GLU A 136 11.95 0.81 -1.65
C GLU A 136 12.71 0.13 -2.80
N LEU A 137 13.92 0.60 -3.05
CA LEU A 137 14.75 0.11 -4.14
C LEU A 137 14.99 -1.42 -4.06
N THR A 138 15.10 -1.95 -2.85
CA THR A 138 15.25 -3.40 -2.60
C THR A 138 14.01 -4.17 -3.06
N ASP A 139 12.81 -3.70 -2.71
CA ASP A 139 11.56 -4.34 -3.09
C ASP A 139 11.34 -4.24 -4.60
N LEU A 140 11.64 -3.08 -5.18
CA LEU A 140 11.59 -2.86 -6.62
C LEU A 140 12.50 -3.83 -7.37
N ARG A 141 13.78 -3.91 -6.98
CA ARG A 141 14.77 -4.83 -7.58
C ARG A 141 14.34 -6.28 -7.48
N ASN A 142 13.93 -6.72 -6.29
CA ASN A 142 13.49 -8.09 -6.07
C ASN A 142 12.27 -8.45 -6.93
N THR A 143 11.33 -7.53 -7.08
CA THR A 143 10.13 -7.73 -7.89
C THR A 143 10.48 -7.78 -9.36
N VAL A 144 11.25 -6.82 -9.88
CA VAL A 144 11.71 -6.79 -11.27
C VAL A 144 12.48 -8.08 -11.62
N TYR A 145 13.41 -8.49 -10.77
CA TYR A 145 14.19 -9.72 -11.01
C TYR A 145 13.33 -10.99 -11.08
N LYS A 146 12.28 -11.06 -10.25
CA LYS A 146 11.32 -12.18 -10.31
C LYS A 146 10.45 -12.16 -11.57
N MET A 147 10.27 -11.00 -12.17
CA MET A 147 9.46 -10.83 -13.39
C MET A 147 10.26 -11.08 -14.66
N VAL A 148 11.60 -10.95 -14.62
CA VAL A 148 12.47 -11.20 -15.78
C VAL A 148 12.36 -12.67 -16.20
N GLY A 149 12.19 -12.90 -17.50
CA GLY A 149 11.94 -14.22 -18.07
C GLY A 149 10.48 -14.67 -18.01
N LYS A 150 9.60 -13.86 -17.46
CA LYS A 150 8.14 -14.05 -17.40
C LYS A 150 7.45 -12.89 -18.08
N GLU A 151 7.10 -11.88 -17.30
CA GLU A 151 6.41 -10.66 -17.78
C GLU A 151 7.38 -9.63 -18.38
N LEU A 152 8.67 -9.68 -17.99
CA LEU A 152 9.70 -8.74 -18.42
C LEU A 152 10.82 -9.45 -19.17
N ALA A 153 11.40 -8.72 -20.13
CA ALA A 153 12.66 -9.04 -20.78
C ALA A 153 13.74 -8.06 -20.29
N ALA A 154 14.97 -8.56 -20.15
CA ALA A 154 16.12 -7.74 -19.80
C ALA A 154 17.17 -7.81 -20.90
N THR A 155 17.64 -6.65 -21.34
CA THR A 155 18.68 -6.52 -22.37
C THR A 155 19.87 -5.73 -21.85
N GLY A 156 21.06 -5.99 -22.40
CA GLY A 156 22.29 -5.29 -22.01
C GLY A 156 23.08 -5.95 -20.89
N GLY A 157 24.28 -5.44 -20.64
CA GLY A 157 25.19 -5.93 -19.61
C GLY A 157 24.78 -5.51 -18.20
N ARG A 158 25.46 -6.08 -17.19
CA ARG A 158 25.11 -5.91 -15.77
C ARG A 158 24.94 -4.43 -15.33
N THR A 159 25.75 -3.53 -15.86
CA THR A 159 25.76 -2.11 -15.49
C THR A 159 24.71 -1.28 -16.23
N TYR A 160 24.35 -1.70 -17.46
CA TYR A 160 23.44 -0.97 -18.34
C TYR A 160 22.24 -1.83 -18.75
N ARG A 161 21.77 -2.66 -17.81
CA ARG A 161 20.63 -3.55 -18.07
C ARG A 161 19.35 -2.73 -18.18
N ARG A 162 18.65 -2.88 -19.30
CA ARG A 162 17.37 -2.27 -19.57
C ARG A 162 16.26 -3.32 -19.48
N TYR A 163 15.12 -2.90 -18.99
CA TYR A 163 13.95 -3.74 -18.81
C TYR A 163 12.83 -3.26 -19.72
N GLU A 164 12.13 -4.19 -20.30
CA GLU A 164 10.95 -3.96 -21.13
C GLU A 164 9.93 -5.07 -20.92
N LEU A 165 8.69 -4.85 -21.38
CA LEU A 165 7.69 -5.90 -21.34
C LEU A 165 8.08 -7.01 -22.31
N SER A 166 8.01 -8.27 -21.85
CA SER A 166 8.20 -9.41 -22.71
C SER A 166 6.99 -9.49 -23.66
N ASP A 167 7.24 -9.34 -24.97
CA ASP A 167 6.27 -9.69 -25.97
C ASP A 167 5.95 -11.17 -25.84
N GLY A 168 4.67 -11.51 -25.59
CA GLY A 168 4.22 -12.89 -25.37
C GLY A 168 4.38 -13.83 -26.56
N ARG A 169 5.33 -13.59 -27.44
CA ARG A 169 5.77 -14.50 -28.48
C ARG A 169 6.70 -15.52 -27.83
N LYS A 170 6.10 -16.61 -27.37
CA LYS A 170 6.83 -17.85 -27.24
C LYS A 170 7.41 -18.17 -28.62
N GLU A 171 8.69 -17.92 -28.83
CA GLU A 171 9.39 -18.59 -29.90
C GLU A 171 9.26 -20.09 -29.65
N LYS A 172 8.39 -20.72 -30.42
CA LYS A 172 8.44 -22.15 -30.64
C LYS A 172 9.75 -22.44 -31.38
N LYS A 173 10.70 -22.99 -30.70
CA LYS A 173 11.66 -23.87 -31.29
C LYS A 173 11.35 -25.31 -30.90
#